data_9048274c9ed6b2c194da24a8f1b99b19
#
_entry.id   9048274c9ed6b2c194da24a8f1b99b19
#
_cell.length_a   1.000
_cell.length_b   1.000
_cell.length_c   1.000
_cell.angle_alpha   90.00
_cell.angle_beta   90.00
_cell.angle_gamma   90.00
#
_symmetry.space_group_name_H-M   'P 1'
#
loop_
_entity.id
_entity.type
_entity.pdbx_description
1 polymer ?
#
loop_
_entity_poly.entity_id
_entity_poly.type
_entity_poly.pdbx_seq_one_letter_code
_entity_poly.pdbx_strand_id
1 'polypeptide(L)'
;MTLLEAISARHSVRKYLDKEIPADIIAALQDKIMECNKIGHLNIQLVQNETKAFTGMLSYGSFSGVKNYLVMVGKKAKDLDERVGYYGEQIVLLAQTLGLNTCWVGLSYRKVPEAYNVGKDEKLVCMIALGYGETQGVPHKIKTVE
;
A
#
# COMPACT_ATOMS: atom_id res chain seq x y z
N MET A 1 8.30 10.85 14.44
CA MET A 1 8.76 9.49 14.15
C MET A 1 9.71 9.52 12.96
N THR A 2 10.86 8.90 13.10
CA THR A 2 11.82 8.70 12.01
C THR A 2 11.44 7.49 11.16
N LEU A 3 12.07 7.33 10.00
CA LEU A 3 11.88 6.14 9.16
C LEU A 3 12.34 4.86 9.87
N LEU A 4 13.39 4.94 10.68
CA LEU A 4 13.87 3.79 11.46
C LEU A 4 12.86 3.38 12.55
N GLU A 5 12.26 4.34 13.22
CA GLU A 5 11.20 4.07 14.19
C GLU A 5 9.94 3.50 13.50
N ALA A 6 9.65 3.95 12.29
CA ALA A 6 8.53 3.44 11.50
C ALA A 6 8.69 1.94 11.15
N ILE A 7 9.92 1.47 10.94
CA ILE A 7 10.20 0.05 10.68
C ILE A 7 9.67 -0.82 11.83
N SER A 8 9.92 -0.39 13.07
CA SER A 8 9.48 -1.14 14.25
C SER A 8 7.99 -0.93 14.57
N ALA A 9 7.46 0.26 14.28
CA ALA A 9 6.08 0.63 14.62
C ALA A 9 5.05 0.09 13.63
N ARG A 10 5.42 -0.10 12.36
CA ARG A 10 4.49 -0.50 11.31
C ARG A 10 4.08 -1.97 11.45
N HIS A 11 2.80 -2.21 11.45
CA HIS A 11 2.20 -3.54 11.39
C HIS A 11 1.09 -3.55 10.33
N SER A 12 0.77 -4.73 9.81
CA SER A 12 -0.35 -4.88 8.89
C SER A 12 -1.66 -4.55 9.58
N VAL A 13 -2.44 -3.67 8.96
CA VAL A 13 -3.76 -3.27 9.44
C VAL A 13 -4.79 -3.52 8.34
N ARG A 14 -5.86 -4.23 8.69
CA ARG A 14 -6.89 -4.66 7.73
C ARG A 14 -8.27 -4.06 7.99
N LYS A 15 -8.47 -3.44 9.16
CA LYS A 15 -9.72 -2.78 9.53
C LYS A 15 -9.50 -1.29 9.66
N TYR A 16 -10.20 -0.52 8.84
CA TYR A 16 -9.99 0.91 8.69
C TYR A 16 -11.21 1.71 9.10
N LEU A 17 -10.96 2.89 9.67
CA LEU A 17 -11.97 3.89 9.98
C LEU A 17 -12.41 4.59 8.69
N ASP A 18 -13.66 5.04 8.66
CA ASP A 18 -14.16 5.91 7.59
C ASP A 18 -13.71 7.35 7.86
N LYS A 19 -12.43 7.59 7.62
CA LYS A 19 -11.77 8.88 7.85
C LYS A 19 -10.99 9.28 6.62
N GLU A 20 -11.26 10.50 6.12
CA GLU A 20 -10.53 11.04 4.97
C GLU A 20 -9.07 11.31 5.33
N ILE A 21 -8.20 11.06 4.36
CA ILE A 21 -6.79 11.43 4.46
C ILE A 21 -6.66 12.89 4.07
N PRO A 22 -6.09 13.76 4.92
CA PRO A 22 -5.93 15.17 4.61
C PRO A 22 -5.13 15.41 3.33
N ALA A 23 -5.44 16.49 2.63
CA ALA A 23 -4.84 16.82 1.34
C ALA A 23 -3.32 17.01 1.40
N ASP A 24 -2.79 17.54 2.49
CA ASP A 24 -1.35 17.72 2.71
C ASP A 24 -0.61 16.36 2.84
N ILE A 25 -1.24 15.40 3.50
CA ILE A 25 -0.71 14.03 3.62
C ILE A 25 -0.75 13.33 2.26
N ILE A 26 -1.84 13.46 1.52
CA ILE A 26 -1.93 12.93 0.15
C ILE A 26 -0.83 13.54 -0.74
N ALA A 27 -0.60 14.85 -0.65
CA ALA A 27 0.46 15.52 -1.41
C ALA A 27 1.84 14.95 -1.09
N ALA A 28 2.15 14.74 0.19
CA ALA A 28 3.42 14.15 0.62
C ALA A 28 3.59 12.71 0.07
N LEU A 29 2.53 11.91 0.08
CA LEU A 29 2.53 10.56 -0.50
C LEU A 29 2.74 10.62 -2.01
N GLN A 30 2.05 11.50 -2.72
CA GLN A 30 2.19 11.65 -4.17
C GLN A 30 3.60 12.08 -4.57
N ASP A 31 4.23 12.98 -3.83
CA ASP A 31 5.62 13.39 -4.07
C ASP A 31 6.56 12.19 -3.94
N LYS A 32 6.37 11.37 -2.90
CA LYS A 32 7.18 10.16 -2.71
C LYS A 32 6.92 9.12 -3.80
N ILE A 33 5.69 8.95 -4.21
CA ILE A 33 5.31 8.05 -5.31
C ILE A 33 6.00 8.49 -6.61
N MET A 34 5.97 9.77 -6.93
CA MET A 34 6.64 10.31 -8.12
C MET A 34 8.15 10.05 -8.09
N GLU A 35 8.79 10.28 -6.95
CA GLU A 35 10.21 10.00 -6.76
C GLU A 35 10.51 8.50 -6.99
N CYS A 36 9.76 7.62 -6.35
CA CYS A 36 9.93 6.17 -6.48
C CYS A 36 9.69 5.68 -7.90
N ASN A 37 8.68 6.21 -8.59
CA ASN A 37 8.39 5.87 -9.98
C ASN A 37 9.53 6.29 -10.90
N LYS A 38 10.09 7.47 -10.67
CA LYS A 38 11.18 8.00 -11.49
C LYS A 38 12.46 7.17 -11.31
N ILE A 39 12.88 6.95 -10.07
CA ILE A 39 14.13 6.24 -9.75
C ILE A 39 13.98 4.75 -10.01
N GLY A 40 12.86 4.16 -9.63
CA GLY A 40 12.59 2.73 -9.73
C GLY A 40 12.03 2.26 -11.06
N HIS A 41 11.76 3.16 -12.00
CA HIS A 41 11.10 2.87 -13.28
C HIS A 41 9.79 2.09 -13.07
N LEU A 42 8.93 2.62 -12.21
CA LEU A 42 7.64 2.03 -11.84
C LEU A 42 6.49 2.95 -12.22
N ASN A 43 5.28 2.44 -12.12
CA ASN A 43 4.03 3.16 -12.31
C ASN A 43 3.10 2.92 -11.12
N ILE A 44 3.59 3.21 -9.92
CA ILE A 44 2.81 3.11 -8.68
C ILE A 44 1.74 4.21 -8.70
N GLN A 45 0.50 3.84 -8.36
CA GLN A 45 -0.64 4.75 -8.37
C GLN A 45 -1.36 4.73 -7.04
N LEU A 46 -1.75 5.90 -6.56
CA LEU A 46 -2.60 6.05 -5.38
C LEU A 46 -4.06 6.21 -5.83
N VAL A 47 -4.92 5.34 -5.33
CA VAL A 47 -6.36 5.38 -5.56
C VAL A 47 -7.06 5.78 -4.27
N GLN A 48 -7.94 6.77 -4.35
CA GLN A 48 -8.70 7.29 -3.21
C GLN A 48 -10.20 7.08 -3.40
N ASN A 49 -10.89 6.85 -2.29
CA ASN A 49 -12.35 6.77 -2.25
C ASN A 49 -12.92 5.72 -3.22
N GLU A 50 -12.27 4.57 -3.30
CA GLU A 50 -12.70 3.42 -4.09
C GLU A 50 -12.86 2.22 -3.15
N THR A 51 -14.07 1.67 -3.07
CA THR A 51 -14.41 0.63 -2.10
C THR A 51 -14.50 -0.79 -2.69
N LYS A 52 -14.54 -0.91 -4.01
CA LYS A 52 -14.79 -2.21 -4.66
C LYS A 52 -13.63 -3.19 -4.56
N ALA A 53 -12.39 -2.68 -4.54
CA ALA A 53 -11.19 -3.53 -4.56
C ALA A 53 -11.10 -4.45 -3.34
N PHE A 54 -11.59 -4.01 -2.19
CA PHE A 54 -11.44 -4.73 -0.91
C PHE A 54 -12.80 -5.16 -0.32
N THR A 55 -13.81 -5.35 -1.15
CA THR A 55 -15.11 -5.87 -0.76
C THR A 55 -15.41 -7.19 -1.49
N GLY A 56 -16.36 -7.95 -0.96
CA GLY A 56 -16.84 -9.19 -1.56
C GLY A 56 -16.01 -10.41 -1.18
N MET A 57 -16.20 -11.50 -1.93
CA MET A 57 -15.65 -12.82 -1.59
C MET A 57 -14.11 -12.89 -1.63
N LEU A 58 -13.46 -12.11 -2.50
CA LEU A 58 -12.01 -12.15 -2.65
C LEU A 58 -11.28 -11.61 -1.41
N SER A 59 -11.91 -10.72 -0.66
CA SER A 59 -11.36 -10.22 0.60
C SER A 59 -11.57 -11.19 1.76
N TYR A 60 -12.40 -12.20 1.60
CA TYR A 60 -12.74 -13.22 2.60
C TYR A 60 -13.10 -12.66 3.99
N GLY A 61 -13.68 -11.45 4.04
CA GLY A 61 -13.95 -10.77 5.30
C GLY A 61 -12.71 -10.30 6.05
N SER A 62 -11.52 -10.44 5.48
CA SER A 62 -10.25 -10.02 6.10
C SER A 62 -10.11 -8.51 6.19
N PHE A 63 -10.70 -7.79 5.22
CA PHE A 63 -10.63 -6.33 5.14
C PHE A 63 -11.98 -5.68 5.47
N SER A 64 -11.92 -4.54 6.15
CA SER A 64 -13.07 -3.72 6.47
C SER A 64 -12.72 -2.24 6.33
N GLY A 65 -13.57 -1.48 5.63
CA GLY A 65 -13.44 -0.03 5.53
C GLY A 65 -12.32 0.48 4.64
N VAL A 66 -11.65 -0.37 3.85
CA VAL A 66 -10.61 0.06 2.92
C VAL A 66 -11.24 0.85 1.77
N LYS A 67 -10.82 2.10 1.60
CA LYS A 67 -11.26 2.97 0.50
C LYS A 67 -10.10 3.69 -0.19
N ASN A 68 -8.88 3.49 0.28
CA ASN A 68 -7.67 4.03 -0.34
C ASN A 68 -6.64 2.92 -0.44
N TYR A 69 -5.91 2.89 -1.52
CA TYR A 69 -4.86 1.89 -1.71
C TYR A 69 -3.84 2.32 -2.75
N LEU A 70 -2.67 1.72 -2.69
CA LEU A 70 -1.64 1.84 -3.70
C LEU A 70 -1.75 0.67 -4.67
N VAL A 71 -1.62 0.95 -5.95
CA VAL A 71 -1.58 -0.05 -7.03
C VAL A 71 -0.13 -0.16 -7.50
N MET A 72 0.47 -1.32 -7.29
CA MET A 72 1.89 -1.54 -7.55
C MET A 72 2.07 -2.09 -8.96
N VAL A 73 2.36 -1.20 -9.90
CA VAL A 73 2.42 -1.48 -11.34
C VAL A 73 3.81 -1.13 -11.87
N GLY A 74 4.30 -1.91 -12.79
CA GLY A 74 5.52 -1.63 -13.54
C GLY A 74 5.63 -2.48 -14.79
N LYS A 75 6.59 -2.17 -15.65
CA LYS A 75 6.89 -2.96 -16.86
C LYS A 75 7.35 -4.36 -16.47
N LYS A 76 6.87 -5.35 -17.20
CA LYS A 76 7.28 -6.76 -17.02
C LYS A 76 8.80 -6.89 -17.16
N ALA A 77 9.43 -7.38 -16.09
CA ALA A 77 10.87 -7.60 -16.04
C ALA A 77 11.18 -8.61 -14.94
N LYS A 78 12.37 -9.21 -14.98
CA LYS A 78 12.78 -10.22 -13.99
C LYS A 78 12.91 -9.64 -12.59
N ASP A 79 13.26 -8.37 -12.45
CA ASP A 79 13.47 -7.68 -11.18
C ASP A 79 12.27 -6.81 -10.74
N LEU A 80 11.13 -6.93 -11.42
CA LEU A 80 9.97 -6.08 -11.13
C LEU A 80 9.48 -6.24 -9.68
N ASP A 81 9.34 -7.48 -9.22
CA ASP A 81 8.84 -7.74 -7.85
C ASP A 81 9.79 -7.17 -6.79
N GLU A 82 11.09 -7.27 -7.01
CA GLU A 82 12.11 -6.72 -6.11
C GLU A 82 12.05 -5.20 -6.05
N ARG A 83 11.91 -4.53 -7.21
CA ARG A 83 11.77 -3.07 -7.28
C ARG A 83 10.47 -2.59 -6.63
N VAL A 84 9.39 -3.30 -6.83
CA VAL A 84 8.11 -3.03 -6.18
C VAL A 84 8.25 -3.10 -4.65
N GLY A 85 8.91 -4.13 -4.14
CA GLY A 85 9.15 -4.27 -2.71
C GLY A 85 10.03 -3.15 -2.15
N TYR A 86 11.13 -2.88 -2.80
CA TYR A 86 12.11 -1.87 -2.36
C TYR A 86 11.51 -0.45 -2.33
N TYR A 87 10.89 -0.02 -3.41
CA TYR A 87 10.30 1.33 -3.49
C TYR A 87 8.95 1.41 -2.79
N GLY A 88 8.16 0.34 -2.83
CA GLY A 88 6.87 0.30 -2.13
C GLY A 88 7.03 0.43 -0.63
N GLU A 89 8.03 -0.23 -0.02
CA GLU A 89 8.26 -0.13 1.42
C GLU A 89 8.67 1.29 1.83
N GLN A 90 9.38 2.04 0.99
CA GLN A 90 9.69 3.45 1.27
C GLN A 90 8.41 4.29 1.40
N ILE A 91 7.44 4.06 0.55
CA ILE A 91 6.14 4.74 0.62
C ILE A 91 5.37 4.31 1.88
N VAL A 92 5.39 3.03 2.18
CA VAL A 92 4.73 2.44 3.36
C VAL A 92 5.31 3.01 4.66
N LEU A 93 6.62 3.13 4.76
CA LEU A 93 7.28 3.72 5.94
C LEU A 93 6.99 5.22 6.06
N LEU A 94 6.97 5.95 4.96
CA LEU A 94 6.55 7.35 4.98
C LEU A 94 5.09 7.47 5.46
N ALA A 95 4.19 6.62 4.96
CA ALA A 95 2.81 6.60 5.41
C ALA A 95 2.71 6.40 6.92
N GLN A 96 3.49 5.48 7.49
CA GLN A 96 3.55 5.25 8.94
C GLN A 96 3.98 6.52 9.68
N THR A 97 5.00 7.23 9.19
CA THR A 97 5.45 8.49 9.81
C THR A 97 4.39 9.59 9.74
N LEU A 98 3.49 9.52 8.79
CA LEU A 98 2.38 10.46 8.60
C LEU A 98 1.10 10.05 9.36
N GLY A 99 1.18 9.00 10.17
CA GLY A 99 0.05 8.53 10.99
C GLY A 99 -0.90 7.58 10.28
N LEU A 100 -0.56 7.12 9.08
CA LEU A 100 -1.35 6.16 8.32
C LEU A 100 -0.95 4.72 8.60
N ASN A 101 -1.87 3.82 8.41
CA ASN A 101 -1.66 2.38 8.48
C ASN A 101 -1.73 1.77 7.08
N THR A 102 -1.10 0.62 6.92
CA THR A 102 -0.97 -0.06 5.62
C THR A 102 -1.06 -1.58 5.78
N CYS A 103 -1.34 -2.25 4.67
CA CYS A 103 -1.20 -3.69 4.55
C CYS A 103 -0.84 -4.06 3.12
N TRP A 104 0.26 -4.78 2.94
CA TRP A 104 0.59 -5.40 1.65
C TRP A 104 -0.40 -6.51 1.33
N VAL A 105 -0.95 -6.51 0.11
CA VAL A 105 -2.01 -7.45 -0.30
C VAL A 105 -1.65 -8.09 -1.64
N GLY A 106 -1.36 -9.39 -1.61
CA GLY A 106 -0.95 -10.12 -2.80
C GLY A 106 -2.11 -10.67 -3.64
N LEU A 107 -3.18 -11.14 -3.00
CA LEU A 107 -4.26 -11.85 -3.68
C LEU A 107 -5.67 -11.43 -3.25
N SER A 108 -5.84 -10.99 -2.03
CA SER A 108 -7.17 -10.73 -1.43
C SER A 108 -7.78 -9.40 -1.84
N TYR A 109 -7.65 -9.05 -3.12
CA TYR A 109 -8.28 -7.85 -3.67
C TYR A 109 -8.97 -8.19 -5.01
N ARG A 110 -9.94 -7.36 -5.36
CA ARG A 110 -10.61 -7.39 -6.66
C ARG A 110 -10.01 -6.32 -7.57
N LYS A 111 -9.77 -6.65 -8.83
CA LYS A 111 -9.33 -5.67 -9.82
C LYS A 111 -10.46 -4.71 -10.16
N VAL A 112 -10.13 -3.42 -10.21
CA VAL A 112 -11.05 -2.33 -10.59
C VAL A 112 -10.40 -1.53 -11.71
N PRO A 113 -10.43 -2.03 -12.97
CA PRO A 113 -9.65 -1.45 -14.07
C PRO A 113 -9.94 0.03 -14.37
N GLU A 114 -11.14 0.50 -14.04
CA GLU A 114 -11.54 1.89 -14.23
C GLU A 114 -10.88 2.86 -13.23
N ALA A 115 -10.28 2.33 -12.14
CA ALA A 115 -9.69 3.15 -11.08
C ALA A 115 -8.19 3.45 -11.29
N TYR A 116 -7.51 2.69 -12.15
CA TYR A 116 -6.07 2.83 -12.38
C TYR A 116 -5.68 2.33 -13.78
N ASN A 117 -4.42 2.58 -14.16
CA ASN A 117 -3.92 2.25 -15.50
C ASN A 117 -2.84 1.18 -15.45
N VAL A 118 -3.00 0.10 -16.22
CA VAL A 118 -2.00 -0.93 -16.44
C VAL A 118 -1.78 -1.06 -17.95
N GLY A 119 -0.59 -0.71 -18.44
CA GLY A 119 -0.25 -0.78 -19.86
C GLY A 119 -0.07 -2.22 -20.35
N LYS A 120 0.03 -2.39 -21.69
CA LYS A 120 0.17 -3.72 -22.31
C LYS A 120 1.42 -4.46 -21.88
N ASP A 121 2.50 -3.74 -21.67
CA ASP A 121 3.80 -4.27 -21.23
C ASP A 121 4.00 -4.17 -19.72
N GLU A 122 2.96 -3.75 -18.99
CA GLU A 122 2.96 -3.61 -17.55
C GLU A 122 2.25 -4.76 -16.85
N LYS A 123 2.58 -4.92 -15.57
CA LYS A 123 1.96 -5.90 -14.68
C LYS A 123 1.56 -5.22 -13.37
N LEU A 124 0.35 -5.51 -12.91
CA LEU A 124 -0.07 -5.22 -11.54
C LEU A 124 0.47 -6.33 -10.65
N VAL A 125 1.46 -6.00 -9.81
CA VAL A 125 2.15 -6.98 -8.95
C VAL A 125 1.32 -7.27 -7.71
N CYS A 126 0.88 -6.23 -7.00
CA CYS A 126 0.10 -6.32 -5.78
C CYS A 126 -0.52 -4.96 -5.46
N MET A 127 -1.28 -4.92 -4.37
CA MET A 127 -1.83 -3.68 -3.82
C MET A 127 -1.37 -3.48 -2.38
N ILE A 128 -1.47 -2.24 -1.90
CA ILE A 128 -1.22 -1.88 -0.51
C ILE A 128 -2.43 -1.11 -0.01
N ALA A 129 -3.17 -1.68 0.94
CA ALA A 129 -4.26 -0.98 1.60
C ALA A 129 -3.69 0.17 2.44
N LEU A 130 -4.38 1.30 2.49
CA LEU A 130 -3.89 2.54 3.09
C LEU A 130 -5.02 3.31 3.76
N GLY A 131 -4.79 3.81 4.96
CA GLY A 131 -5.76 4.64 5.67
C GLY A 131 -5.50 4.72 7.17
N TYR A 132 -6.50 5.15 7.90
CA TYR A 132 -6.47 5.18 9.36
C TYR A 132 -7.08 3.91 9.92
N GLY A 133 -6.27 3.08 10.56
CA GLY A 133 -6.72 1.82 11.14
C GLY A 133 -7.55 1.98 12.40
N GLU A 134 -8.41 1.01 12.66
CA GLU A 134 -9.11 0.90 13.96
C GLU A 134 -8.10 0.64 15.10
N THR A 135 -6.97 0.00 14.78
CA THR A 135 -5.83 -0.24 15.67
C THR A 135 -4.53 0.02 14.92
N GLN A 136 -3.42 -0.08 15.64
CA GLN A 136 -2.08 0.00 15.03
C GLN A 136 -1.54 -1.36 14.58
N GLY A 137 -2.37 -2.40 14.61
CA GLY A 137 -1.96 -3.77 14.31
C GLY A 137 -1.27 -4.45 15.48
N VAL A 138 -0.76 -5.64 15.23
CA VAL A 138 -0.09 -6.47 16.24
C VAL A 138 1.30 -6.89 15.75
N PRO A 139 2.30 -6.93 16.65
CA PRO A 139 3.63 -7.41 16.29
C PRO A 139 3.59 -8.86 15.81
N HIS A 140 4.39 -9.19 14.82
CA HIS A 140 4.61 -10.57 14.43
C HIS A 140 5.30 -11.37 15.55
N LYS A 141 4.87 -12.61 15.73
CA LYS A 141 5.63 -13.57 16.52
C LYS A 141 6.87 -13.97 15.72
N ILE A 142 8.02 -13.64 16.22
CA ILE A 142 9.31 -14.02 15.63
C ILE A 142 10.00 -15.05 16.53
N LYS A 143 10.73 -15.98 15.91
CA LYS A 143 11.59 -16.88 16.66
C LYS A 143 12.83 -16.10 17.12
N THR A 144 13.27 -16.37 18.34
CA THR A 144 14.56 -15.86 18.81
C THR A 144 15.69 -16.46 17.99
N VAL A 145 16.69 -15.66 17.68
CA VAL A 145 17.94 -16.16 17.10
C VAL A 145 18.70 -16.82 18.26
N GLU A 146 18.84 -18.13 18.22
CA GLU A 146 19.70 -18.87 19.14
C GLU A 146 21.13 -18.92 18.61
#